data_fc8100eefbcd630a8044b0864c8b46b1
#
_entry.id   fc8100eefbcd630a8044b0864c8b46b1
#
_cell.length_a   1.000
_cell.length_b   1.000
_cell.length_c   1.000
_cell.angle_alpha   90.00
_cell.angle_beta   90.00
_cell.angle_gamma   90.00
#
_symmetry.space_group_name_H-M   'P 1'
#
loop_
_entity.id
_entity.type
_entity.pdbx_description
1 polymer ?
#
loop_
_entity_poly.entity_id
_entity_poly.type
_entity_poly.pdbx_seq_one_letter_code
_entity_poly.pdbx_strand_id
1 'polypeptide(L)'
;MRATLVLTVKNEAAFLLEWLAHHRTCGFTDVLAFSNDCTDGTDLMLDRLAAMGGLTHIRNDGPHGEGPQWAALKLADQHALVRDADWVLFADIDEFLNIHIGGHTLPDLLAALPQADAITLTWRMFGNAGVVAYQDRPVTAQFTQAAPATLGWPWRAQMFKTLHRPSHFRKLGVHRPKSPTPGLEARWFDGSGRPLALGQRLFSDYGQDNYRLVQLNHYALGAMESYLVKCDRGRANREASAFDMGYWVERNLCAVQDRTIAAGDSSALRAALHADPVLGLLHHQAVAWRRTRFAALMAQEPWRALFGRLLMTGPSRTLSGAEAALIHAHRPPD
;
A
#
# COMPACT_ATOMS: atom_id res chain seq x y z
N MET A 1 23.21 -5.95 -2.15
CA MET A 1 22.24 -4.87 -1.97
C MET A 1 21.24 -5.31 -0.89
N ARG A 2 21.09 -4.50 0.13
CA ARG A 2 20.12 -4.72 1.23
C ARG A 2 18.95 -3.76 1.05
N ALA A 3 17.76 -4.28 0.84
CA ALA A 3 16.54 -3.51 0.65
C ALA A 3 15.54 -3.84 1.76
N THR A 4 15.16 -2.84 2.53
CA THR A 4 14.25 -3.00 3.67
C THR A 4 12.88 -2.44 3.35
N LEU A 5 11.85 -3.26 3.58
CA LEU A 5 10.45 -2.87 3.51
C LEU A 5 9.91 -2.68 4.92
N VAL A 6 9.29 -1.53 5.19
CA VAL A 6 8.69 -1.21 6.49
C VAL A 6 7.17 -1.24 6.36
N LEU A 7 6.50 -1.95 7.26
CA LEU A 7 5.04 -2.13 7.30
C LEU A 7 4.49 -1.73 8.67
N THR A 8 3.38 -1.00 8.69
CA THR A 8 2.51 -0.90 9.88
C THR A 8 1.17 -1.53 9.58
N VAL A 9 0.67 -2.38 10.46
CA VAL A 9 -0.51 -3.19 10.16
C VAL A 9 -1.39 -3.41 11.38
N LYS A 10 -2.72 -3.43 11.15
CA LYS A 10 -3.74 -3.78 12.13
C LYS A 10 -4.84 -4.58 11.45
N ASN A 11 -5.15 -5.78 11.95
CA ASN A 11 -6.27 -6.61 11.48
C ASN A 11 -6.29 -6.84 9.96
N GLU A 12 -5.17 -7.36 9.40
CA GLU A 12 -5.00 -7.66 7.97
C GLU A 12 -4.33 -9.02 7.73
N ALA A 13 -4.43 -9.95 8.70
CA ALA A 13 -3.80 -11.28 8.61
C ALA A 13 -4.17 -12.03 7.32
N ALA A 14 -5.41 -11.89 6.84
CA ALA A 14 -5.89 -12.54 5.61
C ALA A 14 -5.15 -12.14 4.32
N PHE A 15 -4.41 -11.01 4.33
CA PHE A 15 -3.68 -10.49 3.16
C PHE A 15 -2.14 -10.56 3.33
N LEU A 16 -1.68 -10.87 4.53
CA LEU A 16 -0.27 -10.75 4.90
C LEU A 16 0.64 -11.68 4.11
N LEU A 17 0.22 -12.92 3.88
CA LEU A 17 1.05 -13.92 3.18
C LEU A 17 1.23 -13.59 1.69
N GLU A 18 0.18 -13.08 1.03
CA GLU A 18 0.29 -12.60 -0.35
C GLU A 18 1.24 -11.41 -0.44
N TRP A 19 1.05 -10.40 0.43
CA TRP A 19 1.84 -9.18 0.44
C TRP A 19 3.33 -9.47 0.68
N LEU A 20 3.63 -10.33 1.67
CA LEU A 20 5.00 -10.71 1.99
C LEU A 20 5.67 -11.48 0.84
N ALA A 21 4.97 -12.48 0.29
CA ALA A 21 5.49 -13.28 -0.82
C ALA A 21 5.80 -12.41 -2.03
N HIS A 22 4.89 -11.49 -2.38
CA HIS A 22 5.08 -10.57 -3.49
C HIS A 22 6.32 -9.69 -3.32
N HIS A 23 6.45 -8.99 -2.20
CA HIS A 23 7.57 -8.07 -2.01
C HIS A 23 8.91 -8.78 -1.85
N ARG A 24 8.92 -10.00 -1.30
CA ARG A 24 10.12 -10.85 -1.30
C ARG A 24 10.55 -11.21 -2.73
N THR A 25 9.60 -11.56 -3.57
CA THR A 25 9.86 -11.86 -5.00
C THR A 25 10.35 -10.62 -5.75
N CYS A 26 9.85 -9.42 -5.42
CA CYS A 26 10.39 -8.17 -5.94
C CYS A 26 11.84 -7.87 -5.52
N GLY A 27 12.40 -8.60 -4.54
CA GLY A 27 13.80 -8.46 -4.12
C GLY A 27 14.04 -7.67 -2.84
N PHE A 28 13.03 -7.43 -2.00
CA PHE A 28 13.26 -6.94 -0.64
C PHE A 28 13.92 -8.03 0.19
N THR A 29 15.10 -7.73 0.74
CA THR A 29 15.89 -8.66 1.55
C THR A 29 15.43 -8.71 2.99
N ASP A 30 14.90 -7.60 3.51
CA ASP A 30 14.47 -7.46 4.89
C ASP A 30 13.06 -6.86 4.95
N VAL A 31 12.26 -7.29 5.92
CA VAL A 31 10.95 -6.71 6.23
C VAL A 31 10.91 -6.41 7.72
N LEU A 32 10.60 -5.15 8.06
CA LEU A 32 10.37 -4.68 9.43
C LEU A 32 8.89 -4.36 9.59
N ALA A 33 8.16 -5.19 10.30
CA ALA A 33 6.73 -5.08 10.49
C ALA A 33 6.35 -4.65 11.90
N PHE A 34 5.44 -3.69 12.00
CA PHE A 34 4.86 -3.23 13.25
C PHE A 34 3.37 -3.57 13.29
N SER A 35 2.95 -4.42 14.22
CA SER A 35 1.53 -4.65 14.51
C SER A 35 1.03 -3.70 15.59
N ASN A 36 -0.23 -3.31 15.55
CA ASN A 36 -0.84 -2.53 16.62
C ASN A 36 -2.27 -3.00 16.91
N ASP A 37 -2.54 -3.33 18.17
CA ASP A 37 -3.86 -3.68 18.70
C ASP A 37 -4.62 -4.67 17.80
N CYS A 38 -3.98 -5.77 17.41
CA CYS A 38 -4.55 -6.77 16.51
C CYS A 38 -5.50 -7.71 17.24
N THR A 39 -6.59 -8.10 16.58
CA THR A 39 -7.62 -9.01 17.11
C THR A 39 -7.99 -10.14 16.14
N ASP A 40 -7.37 -10.17 14.96
CA ASP A 40 -7.60 -11.17 13.89
C ASP A 40 -6.47 -12.19 13.75
N GLY A 41 -5.43 -12.10 14.62
CA GLY A 41 -4.24 -12.96 14.57
C GLY A 41 -3.12 -12.42 13.68
N THR A 42 -3.20 -11.18 13.18
CA THR A 42 -2.12 -10.53 12.41
C THR A 42 -0.80 -10.56 13.16
N ASP A 43 -0.81 -10.21 14.44
CA ASP A 43 0.36 -10.20 15.32
C ASP A 43 0.96 -11.60 15.53
N LEU A 44 0.12 -12.62 15.72
CA LEU A 44 0.55 -14.01 15.86
C LEU A 44 1.17 -14.55 14.56
N MET A 45 0.62 -14.18 13.42
CA MET A 45 1.17 -14.53 12.11
C MET A 45 2.53 -13.87 11.89
N LEU A 46 2.69 -12.60 12.28
CA LEU A 46 3.96 -11.89 12.24
C LEU A 46 5.00 -12.50 13.18
N ASP A 47 4.61 -12.91 14.40
CA ASP A 47 5.49 -13.64 15.34
C ASP A 47 5.98 -14.96 14.73
N ARG A 48 5.09 -15.74 14.07
CA ARG A 48 5.49 -16.97 13.39
C ARG A 48 6.45 -16.71 12.24
N LEU A 49 6.17 -15.72 11.40
CA LEU A 49 7.06 -15.32 10.30
C LEU A 49 8.44 -14.87 10.81
N ALA A 50 8.49 -14.15 11.93
CA ALA A 50 9.73 -13.74 12.57
C ALA A 50 10.52 -14.95 13.09
N ALA A 51 9.85 -15.90 13.74
CA ALA A 51 10.47 -17.15 14.23
C ALA A 51 11.04 -18.02 13.08
N MET A 52 10.47 -17.92 11.88
CA MET A 52 10.99 -18.58 10.67
C MET A 52 12.11 -17.79 9.98
N GLY A 53 12.52 -16.63 10.49
CA GLY A 53 13.49 -15.74 9.84
C GLY A 53 12.95 -15.01 8.61
N GLY A 54 11.63 -15.02 8.42
CA GLY A 54 10.97 -14.39 7.28
C GLY A 54 10.88 -12.86 7.37
N LEU A 55 10.89 -12.29 8.58
CA LEU A 55 10.85 -10.84 8.82
C LEU A 55 11.27 -10.53 10.27
N THR A 56 11.36 -9.24 10.59
CA THR A 56 11.45 -8.75 11.97
C THR A 56 10.11 -8.15 12.37
N HIS A 57 9.54 -8.59 13.49
CA HIS A 57 8.28 -8.12 14.03
C HIS A 57 8.48 -7.34 15.32
N ILE A 58 7.84 -6.20 15.43
CA ILE A 58 7.77 -5.36 16.64
C ILE A 58 6.30 -5.09 16.96
N ARG A 59 5.86 -5.46 18.15
CA ARG A 59 4.55 -5.08 18.66
C ARG A 59 4.55 -3.59 19.01
N ASN A 60 3.61 -2.86 18.45
CA ASN A 60 3.47 -1.41 18.61
C ASN A 60 2.05 -1.11 19.10
N ASP A 61 1.66 -1.79 20.21
CA ASP A 61 0.34 -1.64 20.79
C ASP A 61 0.23 -0.30 21.54
N GLY A 62 -1.00 0.26 21.57
CA GLY A 62 -1.26 1.60 22.11
C GLY A 62 -1.32 1.70 23.63
N PRO A 63 -1.54 2.90 24.16
CA PRO A 63 -1.94 4.12 23.46
C PRO A 63 -0.78 4.93 22.87
N HIS A 64 -1.02 5.63 21.76
CA HIS A 64 -0.04 6.48 21.09
C HIS A 64 -0.58 7.91 20.88
N GLY A 65 0.07 8.91 21.44
CA GLY A 65 -0.38 10.31 21.38
C GLY A 65 -0.46 10.90 19.95
N GLU A 66 0.42 10.44 19.03
CA GLU A 66 0.44 10.90 17.64
C GLU A 66 -0.14 9.84 16.65
N GLY A 67 -0.64 8.72 17.18
CA GLY A 67 -1.12 7.59 16.42
C GLY A 67 -0.06 6.51 16.17
N PRO A 68 -0.50 5.24 15.99
CA PRO A 68 0.41 4.09 15.95
C PRO A 68 1.38 4.11 14.76
N GLN A 69 0.98 4.62 13.60
CA GLN A 69 1.86 4.70 12.44
C GLN A 69 3.05 5.63 12.67
N TRP A 70 2.85 6.78 13.34
CA TRP A 70 3.95 7.69 13.66
C TRP A 70 4.87 7.13 14.73
N ALA A 71 4.32 6.42 15.72
CA ALA A 71 5.13 5.71 16.72
C ALA A 71 6.02 4.66 16.06
N ALA A 72 5.45 3.83 15.19
CA ALA A 72 6.19 2.82 14.43
C ALA A 72 7.29 3.42 13.55
N LEU A 73 7.02 4.53 12.84
CA LEU A 73 8.04 5.20 12.02
C LEU A 73 9.21 5.73 12.87
N LYS A 74 8.93 6.27 14.06
CA LYS A 74 9.98 6.72 15.00
C LYS A 74 10.86 5.54 15.49
N LEU A 75 10.26 4.37 15.72
CA LEU A 75 11.02 3.17 16.07
C LEU A 75 11.81 2.65 14.88
N ALA A 76 11.23 2.64 13.69
CA ALA A 76 11.88 2.21 12.46
C ALA A 76 13.10 3.08 12.12
N ASP A 77 13.03 4.40 12.35
CA ASP A 77 14.15 5.34 12.17
C ASP A 77 15.40 4.98 12.98
N GLN A 78 15.23 4.29 14.09
CA GLN A 78 16.34 3.87 14.98
C GLN A 78 16.79 2.44 14.69
N HIS A 79 16.06 1.67 13.90
CA HIS A 79 16.31 0.25 13.70
C HIS A 79 17.44 0.01 12.68
N ALA A 80 18.35 -0.91 12.99
CA ALA A 80 19.49 -1.24 12.12
C ALA A 80 19.07 -1.70 10.72
N LEU A 81 17.95 -2.43 10.59
CA LEU A 81 17.42 -2.83 9.29
C LEU A 81 17.08 -1.65 8.36
N VAL A 82 16.77 -0.49 8.93
CA VAL A 82 16.51 0.74 8.18
C VAL A 82 17.77 1.54 7.97
N ARG A 83 18.57 1.72 9.03
CA ARG A 83 19.76 2.57 9.00
C ARG A 83 20.86 2.03 8.10
N ASP A 84 21.04 0.71 8.10
CA ASP A 84 22.13 0.02 7.40
C ASP A 84 21.67 -0.53 6.03
N ALA A 85 20.44 -0.21 5.60
CA ALA A 85 19.94 -0.61 4.30
C ALA A 85 20.54 0.24 3.16
N ASP A 86 20.70 -0.35 1.98
CA ASP A 86 20.98 0.41 0.77
C ASP A 86 19.73 1.17 0.29
N TRP A 87 18.56 0.55 0.45
CA TRP A 87 17.26 1.09 0.05
C TRP A 87 16.16 0.77 1.06
N VAL A 88 15.25 1.70 1.24
CA VAL A 88 14.09 1.55 2.14
C VAL A 88 12.81 1.99 1.43
N LEU A 89 11.74 1.23 1.63
CA LEU A 89 10.38 1.58 1.27
C LEU A 89 9.47 1.42 2.49
N PHE A 90 8.63 2.41 2.77
CA PHE A 90 7.48 2.26 3.66
C PHE A 90 6.25 2.04 2.79
N ALA A 91 5.58 0.89 2.96
CA ALA A 91 4.36 0.55 2.22
C ALA A 91 3.26 0.03 3.14
N ASP A 92 2.01 0.32 2.78
CA ASP A 92 0.83 -0.20 3.46
C ASP A 92 0.50 -1.61 2.93
N ILE A 93 -0.29 -2.39 3.69
CA ILE A 93 -0.63 -3.79 3.36
C ILE A 93 -1.45 -3.94 2.07
N ASP A 94 -2.10 -2.90 1.61
CA ASP A 94 -2.88 -2.83 0.38
C ASP A 94 -2.11 -2.20 -0.79
N GLU A 95 -0.80 -2.00 -0.65
CA GLU A 95 0.11 -1.48 -1.66
C GLU A 95 1.08 -2.56 -2.13
N PHE A 96 1.20 -2.73 -3.44
CA PHE A 96 2.04 -3.75 -4.08
C PHE A 96 2.96 -3.11 -5.12
N LEU A 97 4.27 -3.27 -4.94
CA LEU A 97 5.26 -2.77 -5.90
C LEU A 97 5.14 -3.55 -7.20
N ASN A 98 5.01 -2.86 -8.33
CA ASN A 98 4.89 -3.47 -9.65
C ASN A 98 5.94 -2.87 -10.58
N ILE A 99 7.02 -3.60 -10.80
CA ILE A 99 8.16 -3.22 -11.66
C ILE A 99 7.90 -3.78 -13.05
N HIS A 100 8.00 -2.94 -14.08
CA HIS A 100 7.61 -3.27 -15.44
C HIS A 100 8.79 -3.73 -16.34
N ILE A 101 10.01 -3.73 -15.80
CA ILE A 101 11.24 -3.95 -16.58
C ILE A 101 12.04 -5.13 -16.04
N GLY A 102 12.90 -5.67 -16.89
CA GLY A 102 13.81 -6.78 -16.56
C GLY A 102 13.09 -8.00 -16.05
N GLY A 103 13.60 -8.62 -15.00
CA GLY A 103 12.97 -9.71 -14.25
C GLY A 103 11.95 -9.25 -13.22
N HIS A 104 11.43 -8.03 -13.32
CA HIS A 104 10.44 -7.43 -12.40
C HIS A 104 10.94 -7.29 -10.95
N THR A 105 12.25 -7.05 -10.77
CA THR A 105 12.91 -6.97 -9.47
C THR A 105 13.50 -5.59 -9.17
N LEU A 106 13.75 -5.32 -7.89
CA LEU A 106 14.46 -4.11 -7.46
C LEU A 106 15.83 -3.95 -8.11
N PRO A 107 16.69 -4.98 -8.23
CA PRO A 107 17.93 -4.86 -8.98
C PRO A 107 17.75 -4.35 -10.40
N ASP A 108 16.72 -4.80 -11.13
CA ASP A 108 16.45 -4.33 -12.49
C ASP A 108 16.03 -2.86 -12.51
N LEU A 109 15.14 -2.46 -11.60
CA LEU A 109 14.71 -1.07 -11.46
C LEU A 109 15.89 -0.14 -11.16
N LEU A 110 16.74 -0.53 -10.22
CA LEU A 110 17.90 0.26 -9.81
C LEU A 110 19.00 0.29 -10.87
N ALA A 111 19.15 -0.77 -11.64
CA ALA A 111 20.04 -0.78 -12.80
C ALA A 111 19.58 0.18 -13.90
N ALA A 112 18.26 0.35 -14.08
CA ALA A 112 17.70 1.33 -15.01
C ALA A 112 17.81 2.78 -14.50
N LEU A 113 17.97 2.98 -13.20
CA LEU A 113 18.07 4.29 -12.53
C LEU A 113 19.34 4.39 -11.66
N PRO A 114 20.55 4.20 -12.21
CA PRO A 114 21.78 4.07 -11.41
C PRO A 114 22.15 5.34 -10.65
N GLN A 115 21.60 6.47 -11.05
CA GLN A 115 21.85 7.76 -10.40
C GLN A 115 20.79 8.12 -9.34
N ALA A 116 19.76 7.32 -9.17
CA ALA A 116 18.69 7.63 -8.24
C ALA A 116 19.14 7.45 -6.78
N ASP A 117 18.75 8.41 -5.95
CA ASP A 117 18.83 8.34 -4.49
C ASP A 117 17.43 8.22 -3.87
N ALA A 118 16.40 8.63 -4.64
CA ALA A 118 14.99 8.46 -4.30
C ALA A 118 14.14 8.30 -5.56
N ILE A 119 13.17 7.38 -5.52
CA ILE A 119 12.24 7.08 -6.63
C ILE A 119 10.82 7.22 -6.09
N THR A 120 10.00 8.08 -6.71
CA THR A 120 8.58 8.18 -6.35
C THR A 120 7.80 7.05 -7.03
N LEU A 121 7.12 6.27 -6.22
CA LEU A 121 6.26 5.16 -6.62
C LEU A 121 4.81 5.63 -6.59
N THR A 122 4.33 6.17 -7.71
CA THR A 122 2.98 6.73 -7.80
C THR A 122 1.94 5.62 -7.66
N TRP A 123 0.90 5.88 -6.88
CA TRP A 123 -0.23 4.98 -6.74
C TRP A 123 -0.93 4.77 -8.08
N ARG A 124 -1.16 3.50 -8.39
CA ARG A 124 -2.11 3.08 -9.42
C ARG A 124 -3.33 2.53 -8.72
N MET A 125 -4.44 3.26 -8.74
CA MET A 125 -5.66 2.82 -8.06
C MET A 125 -6.28 1.63 -8.79
N PHE A 126 -6.56 0.56 -8.05
CA PHE A 126 -7.32 -0.60 -8.52
C PHE A 126 -8.70 -0.57 -7.86
N GLY A 127 -9.74 -0.50 -8.68
CA GLY A 127 -11.11 -0.41 -8.20
C GLY A 127 -11.69 -1.77 -7.82
N ASN A 128 -12.89 -1.72 -7.26
CA ASN A 128 -13.62 -2.89 -6.75
C ASN A 128 -14.15 -3.82 -7.86
N ALA A 129 -14.38 -3.28 -9.07
CA ALA A 129 -14.94 -4.01 -10.21
C ALA A 129 -16.30 -4.72 -9.92
N GLY A 130 -17.09 -4.20 -8.99
CA GLY A 130 -18.39 -4.75 -8.60
C GLY A 130 -18.34 -6.00 -7.71
N VAL A 131 -17.18 -6.37 -7.18
CA VAL A 131 -17.02 -7.53 -6.29
C VAL A 131 -17.67 -7.25 -4.94
N VAL A 132 -18.73 -7.97 -4.61
CA VAL A 132 -19.50 -7.81 -3.36
C VAL A 132 -18.89 -8.64 -2.24
N ALA A 133 -18.90 -9.96 -2.38
CA ALA A 133 -18.48 -10.88 -1.33
C ALA A 133 -16.95 -11.02 -1.25
N TYR A 134 -16.43 -11.07 -0.03
CA TYR A 134 -15.04 -11.41 0.22
C TYR A 134 -14.74 -12.86 -0.20
N GLN A 135 -13.71 -13.03 -0.99
CA GLN A 135 -13.17 -14.32 -1.39
C GLN A 135 -11.72 -14.44 -0.90
N ASP A 136 -11.38 -15.61 -0.37
CA ASP A 136 -10.00 -15.94 0.01
C ASP A 136 -9.17 -16.25 -1.25
N ARG A 137 -8.79 -15.19 -1.94
CA ARG A 137 -8.01 -15.20 -3.18
C ARG A 137 -7.03 -14.03 -3.18
N PRO A 138 -5.91 -14.13 -3.90
CA PRO A 138 -4.99 -13.01 -4.03
C PRO A 138 -5.70 -11.75 -4.55
N VAL A 139 -5.49 -10.63 -3.87
CA VAL A 139 -6.08 -9.34 -4.29
C VAL A 139 -5.54 -8.91 -5.65
N THR A 140 -4.26 -9.22 -5.93
CA THR A 140 -3.60 -8.91 -7.21
C THR A 140 -4.20 -9.66 -8.40
N ALA A 141 -4.72 -10.87 -8.16
CA ALA A 141 -5.41 -11.67 -9.19
C ALA A 141 -6.90 -11.35 -9.30
N GLN A 142 -7.53 -10.89 -8.21
CA GLN A 142 -8.96 -10.60 -8.17
C GLN A 142 -9.31 -9.21 -8.71
N PHE A 143 -8.54 -8.18 -8.34
CA PHE A 143 -8.81 -6.80 -8.71
C PHE A 143 -7.85 -6.36 -9.81
N THR A 144 -8.28 -6.49 -11.06
CA THR A 144 -7.47 -6.21 -12.25
C THR A 144 -7.96 -4.99 -13.04
N GLN A 145 -8.96 -4.29 -12.54
CA GLN A 145 -9.46 -3.06 -13.13
C GLN A 145 -8.84 -1.85 -12.42
N ALA A 146 -8.19 -0.99 -13.17
CA ALA A 146 -7.40 0.12 -12.66
C ALA A 146 -7.84 1.47 -13.21
N ALA A 147 -7.37 2.54 -12.57
CA ALA A 147 -7.41 3.88 -13.11
C ALA A 147 -6.63 3.97 -14.43
N PRO A 148 -6.92 4.90 -15.34
CA PRO A 148 -6.08 5.14 -16.52
C PRO A 148 -4.68 5.63 -16.10
N ALA A 149 -3.68 5.47 -16.99
CA ALA A 149 -2.31 5.89 -16.71
C ALA A 149 -2.19 7.41 -16.53
N THR A 150 -3.03 8.17 -17.21
CA THR A 150 -3.11 9.62 -17.08
C THR A 150 -4.43 9.99 -16.40
N LEU A 151 -4.36 10.69 -15.28
CA LEU A 151 -5.52 11.03 -14.47
C LEU A 151 -5.38 12.47 -13.97
N GLY A 152 -6.39 13.31 -14.26
CA GLY A 152 -6.44 14.69 -13.77
C GLY A 152 -7.09 14.85 -12.40
N TRP A 153 -7.91 13.89 -12.00
CA TRP A 153 -8.67 13.88 -10.74
C TRP A 153 -9.07 12.44 -10.38
N PRO A 154 -9.12 12.04 -9.09
CA PRO A 154 -8.82 12.84 -7.88
C PRO A 154 -7.31 12.99 -7.65
N TRP A 155 -6.87 14.12 -7.07
CA TRP A 155 -5.44 14.37 -6.80
C TRP A 155 -4.80 13.29 -5.93
N ARG A 156 -5.56 12.71 -4.98
CA ARG A 156 -5.07 11.63 -4.12
C ARG A 156 -4.69 10.36 -4.88
N ALA A 157 -5.20 10.15 -6.09
CA ALA A 157 -4.77 9.05 -6.93
C ALA A 157 -3.35 9.24 -7.50
N GLN A 158 -2.82 10.46 -7.43
CA GLN A 158 -1.45 10.80 -7.82
C GLN A 158 -0.48 10.89 -6.64
N MET A 159 -0.89 10.48 -5.45
CA MET A 159 0.03 10.33 -4.32
C MET A 159 1.04 9.23 -4.61
N PHE A 160 2.18 9.29 -3.94
CA PHE A 160 3.24 8.29 -4.08
C PHE A 160 3.79 7.84 -2.73
N LYS A 161 4.45 6.72 -2.71
CA LYS A 161 5.43 6.32 -1.70
C LYS A 161 6.83 6.52 -2.28
N THR A 162 7.85 6.50 -1.43
CA THR A 162 9.22 6.72 -1.89
C THR A 162 10.11 5.54 -1.56
N LEU A 163 10.68 4.92 -2.58
CA LEU A 163 11.84 4.05 -2.44
C LEU A 163 13.08 4.93 -2.40
N HIS A 164 13.88 4.87 -1.33
CA HIS A 164 14.98 5.81 -1.14
C HIS A 164 16.19 5.21 -0.42
N ARG A 165 17.34 5.86 -0.58
CA ARG A 165 18.55 5.57 0.20
C ARG A 165 18.46 6.23 1.58
N PRO A 166 18.44 5.47 2.68
CA PRO A 166 18.32 6.06 4.03
C PRO A 166 19.51 6.95 4.40
N SER A 167 20.67 6.77 3.78
CA SER A 167 21.85 7.64 3.98
C SER A 167 21.59 9.10 3.63
N HIS A 168 20.66 9.40 2.71
CA HIS A 168 20.32 10.75 2.28
C HIS A 168 19.25 11.43 3.16
N PHE A 169 18.63 10.68 4.10
CA PHE A 169 17.53 11.17 4.92
C PHE A 169 17.63 10.64 6.34
N ARG A 170 17.34 11.49 7.31
CA ARG A 170 17.44 11.13 8.73
C ARG A 170 16.14 10.57 9.31
N LYS A 171 15.01 10.68 8.60
CA LYS A 171 13.70 10.23 9.07
C LYS A 171 12.88 9.63 7.95
N LEU A 172 12.23 8.53 8.25
CA LEU A 172 11.15 8.00 7.41
C LEU A 172 9.95 8.93 7.40
N GLY A 173 9.09 8.76 6.43
CA GLY A 173 7.78 9.38 6.38
C GLY A 173 6.80 8.50 5.63
N VAL A 174 5.51 8.70 5.85
CA VAL A 174 4.45 7.87 5.26
C VAL A 174 4.50 7.86 3.72
N HIS A 175 4.80 9.00 3.11
CA HIS A 175 4.84 9.16 1.66
C HIS A 175 6.25 9.45 1.15
N ARG A 176 7.00 10.26 1.87
CA ARG A 176 8.37 10.61 1.51
C ARG A 176 9.24 10.71 2.77
N PRO A 177 10.54 10.42 2.64
CA PRO A 177 11.48 10.62 3.74
C PRO A 177 11.59 12.10 4.10
N LYS A 178 12.01 12.37 5.33
CA LYS A 178 12.11 13.70 5.91
C LYS A 178 13.54 13.98 6.39
N SER A 179 13.79 15.26 6.65
CA SER A 179 15.07 15.72 7.20
C SER A 179 16.27 15.26 6.37
N PRO A 180 16.49 15.86 5.19
CA PRO A 180 17.65 15.55 4.36
C PRO A 180 18.94 15.57 5.17
N THR A 181 19.88 14.69 4.85
CA THR A 181 21.19 14.64 5.50
C THR A 181 22.00 15.84 5.06
N PRO A 182 22.54 16.66 5.98
CA PRO A 182 23.34 17.83 5.63
C PRO A 182 24.52 17.45 4.71
N GLY A 183 24.70 18.24 3.66
CA GLY A 183 25.78 18.03 2.68
C GLY A 183 25.50 16.96 1.62
N LEU A 184 24.36 16.28 1.67
CA LEU A 184 23.93 15.32 0.66
C LEU A 184 22.66 15.84 -0.03
N GLU A 185 22.73 16.02 -1.34
CA GLU A 185 21.58 16.35 -2.17
C GLU A 185 21.09 15.07 -2.87
N ALA A 186 19.85 14.66 -2.57
CA ALA A 186 19.27 13.46 -3.14
C ALA A 186 18.76 13.71 -4.56
N ARG A 187 19.12 12.85 -5.49
CA ARG A 187 18.62 12.87 -6.87
C ARG A 187 17.33 12.07 -6.92
N TRP A 188 16.25 12.76 -7.25
CA TRP A 188 14.92 12.20 -7.31
C TRP A 188 14.53 11.83 -8.74
N PHE A 189 13.85 10.70 -8.87
CA PHE A 189 13.26 10.23 -10.14
C PHE A 189 11.82 9.80 -9.92
N ASP A 190 10.99 9.92 -10.97
CA ASP A 190 9.65 9.35 -10.95
C ASP A 190 9.64 7.89 -11.44
N GLY A 191 8.46 7.24 -11.36
CA GLY A 191 8.27 5.85 -11.81
C GLY A 191 8.43 5.64 -13.33
N SER A 192 8.55 6.72 -14.12
CA SER A 192 8.90 6.67 -15.56
C SER A 192 10.37 6.94 -15.84
N GLY A 193 11.17 7.21 -14.80
CA GLY A 193 12.60 7.47 -14.92
C GLY A 193 12.96 8.91 -15.24
N ARG A 194 12.05 9.86 -15.08
CA ARG A 194 12.32 11.29 -15.26
C ARG A 194 12.91 11.89 -13.99
N PRO A 195 13.95 12.73 -14.07
CA PRO A 195 14.45 13.45 -12.91
C PRO A 195 13.40 14.43 -12.38
N LEU A 196 13.31 14.55 -11.06
CA LEU A 196 12.35 15.40 -10.36
C LEU A 196 13.03 16.44 -9.48
N ALA A 197 12.55 17.69 -9.53
CA ALA A 197 12.75 18.69 -8.49
C ALA A 197 11.55 18.62 -7.53
N LEU A 198 11.59 17.73 -6.54
CA LEU A 198 10.40 17.37 -5.77
C LEU A 198 9.90 18.48 -4.84
N GLY A 199 10.78 19.30 -4.26
CA GLY A 199 10.40 20.31 -3.27
C GLY A 199 9.63 19.70 -2.09
N GLN A 200 8.44 20.26 -1.78
CA GLN A 200 7.54 19.78 -0.71
C GLN A 200 6.40 18.88 -1.23
N ARG A 201 6.37 18.52 -2.51
CA ARG A 201 5.26 17.78 -3.12
C ARG A 201 5.05 16.40 -2.51
N LEU A 202 3.78 15.97 -2.47
CA LEU A 202 3.33 14.61 -2.11
C LEU A 202 2.58 13.95 -3.26
N PHE A 203 2.50 14.62 -4.42
CA PHE A 203 1.77 14.17 -5.60
C PHE A 203 2.70 14.18 -6.81
N SER A 204 2.57 13.16 -7.64
CA SER A 204 3.18 13.11 -8.96
C SER A 204 2.51 14.09 -9.92
N ASP A 205 3.14 14.35 -11.05
CA ASP A 205 2.58 15.27 -12.04
C ASP A 205 1.30 14.70 -12.67
N TYR A 206 0.26 15.55 -12.75
CA TYR A 206 -1.03 15.20 -13.34
C TYR A 206 -0.95 15.13 -14.87
N GLY A 207 -1.80 14.28 -15.45
CA GLY A 207 -1.90 14.19 -16.90
C GLY A 207 -0.69 13.56 -17.58
N GLN A 208 0.24 13.01 -16.83
CA GLN A 208 1.43 12.32 -17.33
C GLN A 208 1.41 10.84 -16.94
N ASP A 209 2.07 10.01 -17.76
CA ASP A 209 2.35 8.62 -17.41
C ASP A 209 3.53 8.58 -16.44
N ASN A 210 3.24 8.25 -15.17
CA ASN A 210 4.22 8.14 -14.09
C ASN A 210 4.66 6.68 -13.84
N TYR A 211 4.38 5.72 -14.75
CA TYR A 211 4.40 4.29 -14.46
C TYR A 211 5.32 3.46 -15.37
N ARG A 212 6.04 4.05 -16.30
CA ARG A 212 6.74 3.31 -17.37
C ARG A 212 7.71 2.23 -16.85
N LEU A 213 8.45 2.49 -15.78
CA LEU A 213 9.40 1.55 -15.17
C LEU A 213 8.83 0.84 -13.97
N VAL A 214 8.01 1.55 -13.19
CA VAL A 214 7.46 1.06 -11.92
C VAL A 214 6.21 1.82 -11.54
N GLN A 215 5.24 1.13 -10.93
CA GLN A 215 4.07 1.70 -10.28
C GLN A 215 3.88 1.05 -8.89
N LEU A 216 3.08 1.68 -8.04
CA LEU A 216 2.62 1.09 -6.79
C LEU A 216 1.13 0.79 -6.91
N ASN A 217 0.78 -0.47 -7.10
CA ASN A 217 -0.62 -0.89 -7.17
C ASN A 217 -1.27 -0.69 -5.81
N HIS A 218 -2.36 0.07 -5.77
CA HIS A 218 -3.07 0.36 -4.53
C HIS A 218 -4.47 -0.25 -4.58
N TYR A 219 -4.66 -1.34 -3.82
CA TYR A 219 -5.90 -2.10 -3.69
C TYR A 219 -6.74 -1.59 -2.50
N ALA A 220 -7.00 -0.30 -2.49
CA ALA A 220 -7.54 0.43 -1.34
C ALA A 220 -8.92 -0.05 -0.85
N LEU A 221 -9.71 -0.67 -1.72
CA LEU A 221 -11.11 -1.01 -1.47
C LEU A 221 -11.34 -2.50 -1.20
N GLY A 222 -10.82 -3.38 -2.05
CA GLY A 222 -11.15 -4.79 -2.02
C GLY A 222 -12.63 -5.07 -2.36
N ALA A 223 -13.15 -6.20 -1.91
CA ALA A 223 -14.59 -6.49 -1.97
C ALA A 223 -15.40 -5.54 -1.08
N MET A 224 -16.68 -5.31 -1.37
CA MET A 224 -17.54 -4.43 -0.56
C MET A 224 -17.61 -4.88 0.91
N GLU A 225 -17.71 -6.19 1.17
CA GLU A 225 -17.64 -6.75 2.53
C GLU A 225 -16.30 -6.42 3.21
N SER A 226 -15.19 -6.54 2.48
CA SER A 226 -13.85 -6.18 2.98
C SER A 226 -13.73 -4.70 3.30
N TYR A 227 -14.36 -3.85 2.50
CA TYR A 227 -14.38 -2.41 2.73
C TYR A 227 -15.08 -2.06 4.05
N LEU A 228 -16.22 -2.69 4.37
CA LEU A 228 -16.91 -2.48 5.63
C LEU A 228 -16.03 -2.87 6.84
N VAL A 229 -15.36 -4.02 6.76
CA VAL A 229 -14.45 -4.46 7.84
C VAL A 229 -13.26 -3.50 7.96
N LYS A 230 -12.76 -2.95 6.84
CA LYS A 230 -11.72 -1.92 6.83
C LYS A 230 -12.21 -0.61 7.46
N CYS A 231 -13.44 -0.20 7.19
CA CYS A 231 -14.07 0.98 7.78
C CYS A 231 -14.18 0.85 9.31
N ASP A 232 -14.64 -0.32 9.78
CA ASP A 232 -14.80 -0.63 11.20
C ASP A 232 -13.48 -0.64 11.97
N ARG A 233 -12.43 -1.19 11.37
CA ARG A 233 -11.06 -1.14 11.92
C ARG A 233 -10.55 0.29 12.14
N GLY A 234 -11.02 1.24 11.32
CA GLY A 234 -10.56 2.61 11.31
C GLY A 234 -9.20 2.79 10.60
N ARG A 235 -8.69 4.01 10.63
CA ARG A 235 -7.36 4.35 10.10
C ARG A 235 -6.33 4.34 11.20
N ALA A 236 -5.14 3.86 10.91
CA ALA A 236 -4.00 3.88 11.84
C ALA A 236 -3.61 5.30 12.30
N ASN A 237 -4.06 6.36 11.63
CA ASN A 237 -3.61 7.73 11.86
C ASN A 237 -4.67 8.70 12.40
N ARG A 238 -5.96 8.36 12.41
CA ARG A 238 -7.04 9.29 12.83
C ARG A 238 -8.22 8.50 13.37
N GLU A 239 -8.58 8.74 14.61
CA GLU A 239 -9.76 8.14 15.25
C GLU A 239 -11.09 8.61 14.64
N ALA A 240 -11.15 9.77 14.01
CA ALA A 240 -12.39 10.43 13.61
C ALA A 240 -12.66 10.58 12.11
N SER A 241 -11.74 10.22 11.20
CA SER A 241 -12.05 10.27 9.78
C SER A 241 -12.51 8.90 9.30
N ALA A 242 -13.79 8.65 9.40
CA ALA A 242 -14.41 7.46 8.86
C ALA A 242 -14.05 7.29 7.37
N PHE A 243 -13.73 6.08 6.97
CA PHE A 243 -13.87 5.67 5.59
C PHE A 243 -15.34 5.82 5.23
N ASP A 244 -15.64 6.53 4.16
CA ASP A 244 -17.00 6.85 3.75
C ASP A 244 -17.18 6.67 2.24
N MET A 245 -18.32 7.08 1.74
CA MET A 245 -18.58 7.06 0.30
C MET A 245 -17.61 7.95 -0.51
N GLY A 246 -17.11 9.03 0.08
CA GLY A 246 -16.09 9.89 -0.56
C GLY A 246 -14.79 9.12 -0.79
N TYR A 247 -14.33 8.36 0.22
CA TYR A 247 -13.15 7.50 0.08
C TYR A 247 -13.36 6.42 -0.99
N TRP A 248 -14.54 5.81 -1.03
CA TRP A 248 -14.91 4.81 -2.04
C TRP A 248 -14.88 5.38 -3.44
N VAL A 249 -15.60 6.49 -3.67
CA VAL A 249 -15.73 7.13 -4.98
C VAL A 249 -14.37 7.57 -5.54
N GLU A 250 -13.51 8.15 -4.73
CA GLU A 250 -12.19 8.60 -5.18
C GLU A 250 -11.24 7.45 -5.58
N ARG A 251 -11.55 6.20 -5.22
CA ARG A 251 -10.66 5.04 -5.44
C ARG A 251 -11.26 3.92 -6.28
N ASN A 252 -12.58 3.93 -6.51
CA ASN A 252 -13.24 2.89 -7.29
C ASN A 252 -13.12 3.11 -8.80
N LEU A 253 -11.90 3.27 -9.28
CA LEU A 253 -11.57 3.54 -10.68
C LEU A 253 -11.30 2.22 -11.41
N CYS A 254 -12.13 1.91 -12.41
CA CYS A 254 -12.11 0.64 -13.14
C CYS A 254 -12.08 0.87 -14.66
N ALA A 255 -11.33 1.87 -15.12
CA ALA A 255 -11.36 2.31 -16.53
C ALA A 255 -10.57 1.41 -17.48
N VAL A 256 -9.52 0.73 -16.99
CA VAL A 256 -8.63 -0.09 -17.81
C VAL A 256 -8.29 -1.40 -17.09
N GLN A 257 -8.08 -2.46 -17.87
CA GLN A 257 -7.55 -3.69 -17.32
C GLN A 257 -6.03 -3.60 -17.21
N ASP A 258 -5.50 -3.89 -16.01
CA ASP A 258 -4.06 -3.97 -15.74
C ASP A 258 -3.75 -5.28 -15.01
N ARG A 259 -2.95 -6.11 -15.63
CA ARG A 259 -2.47 -7.41 -15.09
C ARG A 259 -0.95 -7.48 -15.08
N THR A 260 -0.27 -6.37 -15.24
CA THR A 260 1.21 -6.32 -15.37
C THR A 260 1.92 -6.89 -14.15
N ILE A 261 1.33 -6.78 -12.96
CA ILE A 261 1.87 -7.33 -11.72
C ILE A 261 2.04 -8.87 -11.75
N ALA A 262 1.27 -9.56 -12.59
CA ALA A 262 1.34 -11.01 -12.70
C ALA A 262 2.69 -11.52 -13.29
N ALA A 263 3.46 -10.63 -13.92
CA ALA A 263 4.78 -10.97 -14.46
C ALA A 263 5.80 -11.25 -13.34
N GLY A 264 5.64 -10.63 -12.15
CA GLY A 264 6.42 -10.92 -10.94
C GLY A 264 5.79 -12.05 -10.12
N ASP A 265 5.77 -13.29 -10.64
CA ASP A 265 5.08 -14.41 -10.04
C ASP A 265 5.61 -14.78 -8.65
N SER A 266 4.81 -14.55 -7.62
CA SER A 266 5.08 -14.90 -6.22
C SER A 266 4.33 -16.15 -5.73
N SER A 267 3.67 -16.87 -6.63
CA SER A 267 2.76 -17.98 -6.29
C SER A 267 3.44 -19.11 -5.52
N ALA A 268 4.66 -19.49 -5.92
CA ALA A 268 5.43 -20.55 -5.25
C ALA A 268 5.78 -20.18 -3.81
N LEU A 269 6.27 -18.96 -3.56
CA LEU A 269 6.59 -18.50 -2.21
C LEU A 269 5.33 -18.39 -1.35
N ARG A 270 4.24 -17.84 -1.91
CA ARG A 270 2.95 -17.78 -1.22
C ARG A 270 2.45 -19.18 -0.85
N ALA A 271 2.50 -20.14 -1.76
CA ALA A 271 2.11 -21.50 -1.49
C ALA A 271 2.97 -22.14 -0.38
N ALA A 272 4.28 -21.90 -0.36
CA ALA A 272 5.18 -22.36 0.69
C ALA A 272 4.84 -21.77 2.06
N LEU A 273 4.49 -20.46 2.12
CA LEU A 273 4.04 -19.84 3.36
C LEU A 273 2.72 -20.42 3.87
N HIS A 274 1.76 -20.67 2.98
CA HIS A 274 0.49 -21.33 3.35
C HIS A 274 0.66 -22.80 3.78
N ALA A 275 1.70 -23.48 3.30
CA ALA A 275 2.00 -24.86 3.67
C ALA A 275 2.60 -25.01 5.08
N ASP A 276 3.09 -23.91 5.69
CA ASP A 276 3.48 -23.93 7.10
C ASP A 276 2.23 -24.17 7.97
N PRO A 277 2.22 -25.22 8.84
CA PRO A 277 1.00 -25.59 9.57
C PRO A 277 0.44 -24.48 10.47
N VAL A 278 1.32 -23.64 11.03
CA VAL A 278 0.91 -22.55 11.91
C VAL A 278 0.38 -21.38 11.09
N LEU A 279 1.10 -20.97 10.03
CA LEU A 279 0.64 -19.86 9.17
C LEU A 279 -0.65 -20.22 8.43
N GLY A 280 -0.78 -21.44 7.93
CA GLY A 280 -2.00 -21.92 7.27
C GLY A 280 -3.20 -21.90 8.22
N LEU A 281 -3.03 -22.38 9.46
CA LEU A 281 -4.08 -22.32 10.48
C LEU A 281 -4.48 -20.86 10.82
N LEU A 282 -3.50 -19.99 11.08
CA LEU A 282 -3.73 -18.60 11.40
C LEU A 282 -4.42 -17.85 10.25
N HIS A 283 -4.04 -18.15 8.99
CA HIS A 283 -4.71 -17.61 7.82
C HIS A 283 -6.18 -18.02 7.75
N HIS A 284 -6.51 -19.29 7.96
CA HIS A 284 -7.90 -19.75 7.99
C HIS A 284 -8.69 -19.09 9.13
N GLN A 285 -8.09 -18.90 10.29
CA GLN A 285 -8.71 -18.20 11.41
C GLN A 285 -8.97 -16.71 11.07
N ALA A 286 -8.04 -16.04 10.42
CA ALA A 286 -8.18 -14.66 9.96
C ALA A 286 -9.30 -14.50 8.93
N VAL A 287 -9.40 -15.43 7.98
CA VAL A 287 -10.52 -15.47 7.01
C VAL A 287 -11.86 -15.66 7.71
N ALA A 288 -11.93 -16.57 8.67
CA ALA A 288 -13.14 -16.80 9.48
C ALA A 288 -13.51 -15.57 10.32
N TRP A 289 -12.51 -14.95 10.98
CA TRP A 289 -12.68 -13.71 11.75
C TRP A 289 -13.28 -12.61 10.87
N ARG A 290 -12.76 -12.43 9.67
CA ARG A 290 -13.21 -11.40 8.73
C ARG A 290 -14.68 -11.58 8.33
N ARG A 291 -15.09 -12.82 8.04
CA ARG A 291 -16.50 -13.16 7.74
C ARG A 291 -17.42 -12.92 8.93
N THR A 292 -16.99 -13.35 10.11
CA THR A 292 -17.74 -13.13 11.38
C THR A 292 -17.88 -11.64 11.69
N ARG A 293 -16.80 -10.85 11.47
CA ARG A 293 -16.84 -9.40 11.72
C ARG A 293 -17.82 -8.72 10.76
N PHE A 294 -17.79 -9.05 9.47
CA PHE A 294 -18.76 -8.54 8.51
C PHE A 294 -20.21 -8.87 8.95
N ALA A 295 -20.50 -10.12 9.31
CA ALA A 295 -21.83 -10.51 9.78
C ALA A 295 -22.27 -9.71 11.02
N ALA A 296 -21.38 -9.46 11.95
CA ALA A 296 -21.66 -8.64 13.14
C ALA A 296 -21.94 -7.16 12.77
N LEU A 297 -21.24 -6.60 11.79
CA LEU A 297 -21.51 -5.25 11.29
C LEU A 297 -22.89 -5.17 10.65
N MET A 298 -23.30 -6.18 9.89
CA MET A 298 -24.60 -6.23 9.23
C MET A 298 -25.79 -6.28 10.23
N ALA A 299 -25.57 -6.62 11.47
CA ALA A 299 -26.59 -6.50 12.51
C ALA A 299 -26.95 -5.04 12.88
N GLN A 300 -26.13 -4.05 12.47
CA GLN A 300 -26.25 -2.65 12.83
C GLN A 300 -26.71 -1.80 11.63
N GLU A 301 -27.71 -0.93 11.84
CA GLU A 301 -28.29 -0.11 10.76
C GLU A 301 -27.30 0.77 9.99
N PRO A 302 -26.37 1.50 10.62
CA PRO A 302 -25.43 2.35 9.89
C PRO A 302 -24.58 1.57 8.87
N TRP A 303 -24.20 0.34 9.22
CA TRP A 303 -23.40 -0.53 8.36
C TRP A 303 -24.21 -1.11 7.20
N ARG A 304 -25.47 -1.51 7.46
CA ARG A 304 -26.41 -1.90 6.39
C ARG A 304 -26.66 -0.76 5.42
N ALA A 305 -26.83 0.46 5.93
CA ALA A 305 -27.02 1.65 5.09
C ALA A 305 -25.78 1.95 4.22
N LEU A 306 -24.57 1.83 4.79
CA LEU A 306 -23.33 1.99 4.02
C LEU A 306 -23.22 0.88 2.96
N PHE A 307 -23.46 -0.37 3.32
CA PHE A 307 -23.44 -1.50 2.38
C PHE A 307 -24.43 -1.31 1.22
N GLY A 308 -25.66 -0.88 1.53
CA GLY A 308 -26.66 -0.55 0.52
C GLY A 308 -26.20 0.53 -0.46
N ARG A 309 -25.53 1.59 0.03
CA ARG A 309 -24.96 2.63 -0.84
C ARG A 309 -23.85 2.07 -1.74
N LEU A 310 -22.98 1.19 -1.22
CA LEU A 310 -21.96 0.52 -2.03
C LEU A 310 -22.58 -0.31 -3.15
N LEU A 311 -23.62 -1.08 -2.84
CA LEU A 311 -24.35 -1.88 -3.84
C LEU A 311 -25.02 -1.03 -4.94
N MET A 312 -25.45 0.18 -4.59
CA MET A 312 -26.06 1.14 -5.53
C MET A 312 -25.03 1.91 -6.35
N THR A 313 -23.74 1.87 -5.98
CA THR A 313 -22.69 2.70 -6.59
C THR A 313 -21.81 1.86 -7.51
N GLY A 314 -21.87 2.13 -8.81
CA GLY A 314 -20.97 1.53 -9.79
C GLY A 314 -19.53 2.05 -9.68
N PRO A 315 -18.63 1.61 -10.56
CA PRO A 315 -17.29 2.17 -10.69
C PRO A 315 -17.34 3.68 -10.95
N SER A 316 -16.38 4.41 -10.37
CA SER A 316 -16.29 5.85 -10.53
C SER A 316 -15.87 6.20 -11.95
N ARG A 317 -16.54 7.17 -12.55
CA ARG A 317 -16.20 7.71 -13.85
C ARG A 317 -14.92 8.53 -13.77
N THR A 318 -14.01 8.31 -14.67
CA THR A 318 -12.85 9.19 -14.85
C THR A 318 -13.32 10.54 -15.42
N LEU A 319 -12.89 11.64 -14.82
CA LEU A 319 -13.20 12.97 -15.33
C LEU A 319 -12.43 13.24 -16.63
N SER A 320 -13.08 13.92 -17.57
CA SER A 320 -12.41 14.51 -18.74
C SER A 320 -11.44 15.61 -18.32
N GLY A 321 -10.51 15.96 -19.21
CA GLY A 321 -9.59 17.08 -18.97
C GLY A 321 -10.32 18.42 -18.70
N ALA A 322 -11.44 18.66 -19.39
CA ALA A 322 -12.26 19.86 -19.18
C ALA A 322 -12.91 19.89 -17.78
N GLU A 323 -13.45 18.74 -17.33
CA GLU A 323 -14.04 18.61 -15.98
C GLU A 323 -12.98 18.74 -14.89
N ALA A 324 -11.80 18.12 -15.06
CA ALA A 324 -10.68 18.29 -14.13
C ALA A 324 -10.22 19.75 -14.06
N ALA A 325 -10.18 20.46 -15.19
CA ALA A 325 -9.81 21.87 -15.24
C ALA A 325 -10.77 22.76 -14.43
N LEU A 326 -12.07 22.45 -14.37
CA LEU A 326 -13.02 23.18 -13.52
C LEU A 326 -12.63 23.13 -12.04
N ILE A 327 -12.11 22.00 -11.59
CA ILE A 327 -11.65 21.82 -10.20
C ILE A 327 -10.33 22.54 -9.97
N HIS A 328 -9.38 22.39 -10.91
CA HIS A 328 -8.05 22.98 -10.80
C HIS A 328 -8.07 24.51 -10.90
N ALA A 329 -9.07 25.13 -11.58
CA ALA A 329 -9.24 26.57 -11.66
C ALA A 329 -9.46 27.23 -10.28
N HIS A 330 -9.93 26.47 -9.30
CA HIS A 330 -10.17 26.93 -7.92
C HIS A 330 -9.05 26.52 -6.94
N ARG A 331 -7.93 26.02 -7.45
CA ARG A 331 -6.76 25.71 -6.62
C ARG A 331 -6.15 26.99 -6.09
N PRO A 332 -5.80 27.06 -4.79
CA PRO A 332 -5.03 28.20 -4.27
C PRO A 332 -3.71 28.36 -5.05
N PRO A 333 -3.21 29.57 -5.23
CA PRO A 333 -1.86 29.76 -5.78
C PRO A 333 -0.82 29.03 -4.91
N ASP A 334 0.17 28.44 -5.55
CA ASP A 334 1.26 27.70 -4.90
C ASP A 334 2.12 28.60 -4.04
#